data_63cf2fcf24e55c78013417656fa2778d
#
_entry.id   63cf2fcf24e55c78013417656fa2778d
#
_cell.length_a   1.000
_cell.length_b   1.000
_cell.length_c   1.000
_cell.angle_alpha   90.00
_cell.angle_beta   90.00
_cell.angle_gamma   90.00
#
_symmetry.space_group_name_H-M   'P 1'
#
loop_
_entity.id
_entity.type
_entity.pdbx_description
1 polymer ?
#
loop_
_entity_poly.entity_id
_entity_poly.type
_entity_poly.pdbx_seq_one_letter_code
_entity_poly.pdbx_strand_id
1 'polypeptide(L)'
;MKRLGFNSTVLNLFILISGSDHRLPAQQTFAERFTAHNRSMSSKQPAFITPLVAADPRIVQYTKFSVSHQYTSTGTETVNYGNGRGTGIIVGDRFEFDFIAPPYIQHNSAADDGFGDTAILGKLRIASAGADGGNYDVALILGHCFATGSHKNGAVTDSFSPALAAGYAFHHFDVISSLGGTLPSGKIAAQGRSIAWNTVSQAHIKPHVWFEIENNAAFFVGGSHDGKMQNFVTPAAFYVIRRKNWKPKHPTYIVNGGMQIATSGFHTYNHNLITELRMLF
;
A
#
# COMPACT_ATOMS: atom_id res chain seq x y z
N MET A 1 2.96 -29.11 -35.06
CA MET A 1 3.31 -29.06 -33.62
C MET A 1 4.69 -28.45 -33.46
N LYS A 2 4.79 -27.16 -33.11
CA LYS A 2 6.06 -26.50 -32.81
C LYS A 2 6.15 -26.39 -31.27
N ARG A 3 7.18 -27.04 -30.70
CA ARG A 3 7.50 -26.91 -29.25
C ARG A 3 8.08 -25.50 -28.99
N LEU A 4 7.41 -24.75 -28.17
CA LEU A 4 7.95 -23.50 -27.61
C LEU A 4 8.99 -23.89 -26.54
N GLY A 5 10.25 -23.61 -26.82
CA GLY A 5 11.35 -23.74 -25.85
C GLY A 5 11.25 -22.63 -24.80
N PHE A 6 10.99 -23.00 -23.57
CA PHE A 6 11.10 -22.10 -22.42
C PHE A 6 12.59 -21.81 -22.17
N ASN A 7 12.99 -20.55 -22.32
CA ASN A 7 14.34 -20.11 -22.05
C ASN A 7 14.64 -20.19 -20.56
N SER A 8 15.60 -21.05 -20.17
CA SER A 8 16.04 -21.34 -18.80
C SER A 8 16.79 -20.22 -18.09
N THR A 9 16.86 -19.03 -18.68
CA THR A 9 17.66 -17.90 -18.17
C THR A 9 17.04 -17.22 -16.93
N VAL A 10 15.73 -17.33 -16.72
CA VAL A 10 15.06 -16.68 -15.55
C VAL A 10 15.19 -17.53 -14.28
N LEU A 11 15.37 -18.85 -14.42
CA LEU A 11 15.50 -19.75 -13.27
C LEU A 11 16.88 -19.69 -12.58
N ASN A 12 17.91 -19.24 -13.30
CA ASN A 12 19.28 -19.17 -12.76
C ASN A 12 19.51 -17.97 -11.84
N LEU A 13 18.65 -16.99 -11.80
CA LEU A 13 18.80 -15.83 -10.92
C LEU A 13 18.40 -16.13 -9.46
N PHE A 14 17.57 -17.15 -9.23
CA PHE A 14 17.16 -17.57 -7.88
C PHE A 14 18.08 -18.63 -7.24
N ILE A 15 18.86 -19.36 -8.00
CA ILE A 15 19.71 -20.48 -7.51
C ILE A 15 21.09 -20.00 -7.06
N LEU A 16 21.53 -18.80 -7.45
CA LEU A 16 22.83 -18.24 -7.04
C LEU A 16 22.90 -17.72 -5.60
N ILE A 17 21.81 -17.86 -4.80
CA ILE A 17 21.77 -17.41 -3.39
C ILE A 17 22.14 -18.54 -2.41
N SER A 18 22.31 -19.78 -2.86
CA SER A 18 22.54 -20.95 -1.98
C SER A 18 23.89 -21.66 -2.12
N GLY A 19 24.92 -21.00 -2.63
CA GLY A 19 26.21 -21.65 -2.89
C GLY A 19 27.37 -21.11 -2.06
N SER A 20 27.85 -21.92 -1.13
CA SER A 20 29.18 -21.99 -0.50
C SER A 20 29.69 -20.85 0.38
N ASP A 21 29.74 -21.16 1.67
CA ASP A 21 30.46 -20.49 2.75
C ASP A 21 31.99 -20.53 2.58
N HIS A 22 32.55 -19.72 1.71
CA HIS A 22 33.96 -19.33 1.79
C HIS A 22 34.04 -17.85 2.16
N ARG A 23 34.01 -17.57 3.47
CA ARG A 23 34.11 -16.23 4.01
C ARG A 23 35.55 -15.74 3.94
N LEU A 24 35.88 -14.93 2.98
CA LEU A 24 36.97 -13.96 3.13
C LEU A 24 36.48 -12.89 4.15
N PRO A 25 37.29 -12.55 5.18
CA PRO A 25 36.90 -11.58 6.20
C PRO A 25 36.97 -10.17 5.63
N ALA A 26 35.93 -9.66 5.00
CA ALA A 26 35.66 -8.23 4.73
C ALA A 26 34.63 -7.94 3.63
N GLN A 27 34.08 -8.88 2.90
CA GLN A 27 33.02 -8.57 1.93
C GLN A 27 31.63 -8.87 2.49
N GLN A 28 30.90 -7.82 2.86
CA GLN A 28 29.46 -7.95 3.17
C GLN A 28 28.73 -8.50 1.94
N THR A 29 27.93 -9.52 2.13
CA THR A 29 27.06 -10.07 1.09
C THR A 29 26.07 -8.99 0.61
N PHE A 30 25.52 -9.15 -0.60
CA PHE A 30 24.46 -8.27 -1.11
C PHE A 30 23.30 -8.15 -0.12
N ALA A 31 22.85 -9.27 0.47
CA ALA A 31 21.77 -9.30 1.46
C ALA A 31 22.09 -8.51 2.74
N GLU A 32 23.34 -8.54 3.21
CA GLU A 32 23.76 -7.76 4.38
C GLU A 32 23.78 -6.26 4.08
N ARG A 33 24.32 -5.86 2.93
CA ARG A 33 24.32 -4.45 2.49
C ARG A 33 22.91 -3.92 2.30
N PHE A 34 22.06 -4.70 1.65
CA PHE A 34 20.66 -4.38 1.43
C PHE A 34 19.89 -4.19 2.76
N THR A 35 20.05 -5.12 3.70
CA THR A 35 19.41 -5.03 5.02
C THR A 35 19.96 -3.86 5.85
N ALA A 36 21.27 -3.59 5.77
CA ALA A 36 21.89 -2.45 6.44
C ALA A 36 21.37 -1.12 5.88
N HIS A 37 21.24 -1.02 4.56
CA HIS A 37 20.65 0.15 3.90
C HIS A 37 19.21 0.40 4.35
N ASN A 38 18.35 -0.62 4.31
CA ASN A 38 16.95 -0.49 4.73
C ASN A 38 16.82 -0.01 6.18
N ARG A 39 17.67 -0.51 7.09
CA ARG A 39 17.70 -0.04 8.48
C ARG A 39 18.15 1.40 8.61
N SER A 40 19.19 1.77 7.85
CA SER A 40 19.65 3.16 7.82
C SER A 40 18.54 4.09 7.33
N MET A 41 17.72 3.65 6.37
CA MET A 41 16.58 4.45 5.91
C MET A 41 15.47 4.51 6.96
N SER A 42 15.14 3.38 7.60
CA SER A 42 14.10 3.33 8.64
C SER A 42 14.46 4.15 9.88
N SER A 43 15.74 4.23 10.26
CA SER A 43 16.17 5.04 11.42
C SER A 43 16.07 6.55 11.19
N LYS A 44 15.97 7.00 9.95
CA LYS A 44 15.81 8.41 9.57
C LYS A 44 14.33 8.84 9.46
N GLN A 45 13.41 7.99 9.84
CA GLN A 45 11.97 8.18 9.70
C GLN A 45 11.26 7.91 11.02
N PRO A 46 10.03 8.45 11.21
CA PRO A 46 9.22 8.14 12.37
C PRO A 46 8.87 6.64 12.42
N ALA A 47 8.61 6.15 13.63
CA ALA A 47 8.34 4.74 13.88
C ALA A 47 6.84 4.39 13.92
N PHE A 48 5.97 5.13 13.26
CA PHE A 48 4.56 4.78 13.16
C PHE A 48 4.33 3.54 12.27
N ILE A 49 3.16 2.94 12.35
CA ILE A 49 2.79 1.82 11.50
C ILE A 49 2.23 2.35 10.16
N THR A 50 2.46 1.65 9.05
CA THR A 50 1.85 2.02 7.77
C THR A 50 0.34 1.90 7.86
N PRO A 51 -0.44 2.93 7.49
CA PRO A 51 -1.90 2.92 7.52
C PRO A 51 -2.51 1.74 6.75
N LEU A 52 -3.77 1.41 7.06
CA LEU A 52 -4.49 0.35 6.37
C LEU A 52 -4.91 0.78 4.96
N VAL A 53 -5.40 2.02 4.81
CA VAL A 53 -5.97 2.55 3.56
C VAL A 53 -5.21 3.78 3.06
N ALA A 54 -4.90 4.73 3.94
CA ALA A 54 -4.25 5.98 3.56
C ALA A 54 -2.78 5.77 3.12
N ALA A 55 -2.26 6.73 2.37
CA ALA A 55 -0.88 6.69 1.91
C ALA A 55 0.12 6.91 3.05
N ASP A 56 1.14 6.05 3.13
CA ASP A 56 2.28 6.17 4.05
C ASP A 56 3.31 7.15 3.46
N PRO A 57 3.68 8.24 4.15
CA PRO A 57 4.72 9.16 3.69
C PRO A 57 6.12 8.55 3.74
N ARG A 58 6.36 7.54 4.60
CA ARG A 58 7.69 6.92 4.72
C ARG A 58 8.03 6.09 3.50
N ILE A 59 9.33 5.97 3.22
CA ILE A 59 9.83 4.96 2.28
C ILE A 59 10.08 3.66 3.04
N VAL A 60 9.44 2.58 2.58
CA VAL A 60 9.43 1.28 3.27
C VAL A 60 9.65 0.15 2.30
N GLN A 61 10.54 -0.76 2.64
CA GLN A 61 10.69 -2.00 1.91
C GLN A 61 9.71 -3.04 2.43
N TYR A 62 8.78 -3.47 1.59
CA TYR A 62 7.72 -4.38 2.01
C TYR A 62 7.23 -5.31 0.91
N THR A 63 6.55 -6.36 1.33
CA THR A 63 5.60 -7.12 0.52
C THR A 63 4.30 -7.24 1.31
N LYS A 64 3.16 -7.03 0.66
CA LYS A 64 1.86 -7.14 1.31
C LYS A 64 0.83 -7.89 0.47
N PHE A 65 -0.11 -8.51 1.16
CA PHE A 65 -1.30 -9.12 0.59
C PHE A 65 -2.50 -8.79 1.47
N SER A 66 -3.57 -8.29 0.87
CA SER A 66 -4.81 -8.01 1.59
C SER A 66 -6.01 -8.64 0.90
N VAL A 67 -7.05 -8.90 1.69
CA VAL A 67 -8.37 -9.29 1.21
C VAL A 67 -9.34 -8.25 1.71
N SER A 68 -10.22 -7.78 0.84
CA SER A 68 -11.30 -6.88 1.23
C SER A 68 -12.66 -7.42 0.80
N HIS A 69 -13.67 -7.20 1.65
CA HIS A 69 -15.04 -7.63 1.42
C HIS A 69 -15.97 -6.43 1.52
N GLN A 70 -16.47 -5.98 0.38
CA GLN A 70 -17.32 -4.80 0.24
C GLN A 70 -18.80 -5.19 0.21
N TYR A 71 -19.62 -4.40 0.89
CA TYR A 71 -21.06 -4.56 0.98
C TYR A 71 -21.74 -3.27 0.53
N THR A 72 -22.67 -3.38 -0.44
CA THR A 72 -23.45 -2.24 -0.94
C THR A 72 -24.81 -2.14 -0.25
N SER A 73 -25.48 -1.00 -0.40
CA SER A 73 -26.85 -0.80 0.10
C SER A 73 -27.88 -1.66 -0.61
N THR A 74 -27.57 -2.19 -1.77
CA THR A 74 -28.45 -3.08 -2.56
C THR A 74 -28.28 -4.56 -2.23
N GLY A 75 -27.41 -4.90 -1.24
CA GLY A 75 -27.15 -6.28 -0.84
C GLY A 75 -26.19 -7.02 -1.78
N THR A 76 -25.52 -6.31 -2.70
CA THR A 76 -24.45 -6.92 -3.49
C THR A 76 -23.16 -6.90 -2.70
N GLU A 77 -22.35 -7.95 -2.88
CA GLU A 77 -21.08 -8.13 -2.22
C GLU A 77 -19.98 -8.32 -3.26
N THR A 78 -18.80 -7.84 -2.92
CA THR A 78 -17.60 -8.02 -3.75
C THR A 78 -16.44 -8.38 -2.86
N VAL A 79 -15.81 -9.52 -3.13
CA VAL A 79 -14.57 -9.94 -2.46
C VAL A 79 -13.39 -9.68 -3.38
N ASN A 80 -12.43 -8.92 -2.88
CA ASN A 80 -11.23 -8.57 -3.61
C ASN A 80 -10.03 -9.26 -2.98
N TYR A 81 -9.46 -10.26 -3.66
CA TYR A 81 -8.29 -11.01 -3.22
C TYR A 81 -7.03 -10.36 -3.75
N GLY A 82 -6.22 -9.82 -2.85
CA GLY A 82 -4.99 -9.11 -3.17
C GLY A 82 -5.20 -7.62 -3.44
N ASN A 83 -6.28 -7.02 -2.90
CA ASN A 83 -6.45 -5.56 -2.90
C ASN A 83 -5.21 -4.90 -2.29
N GLY A 84 -4.49 -4.12 -3.11
CA GLY A 84 -3.22 -3.55 -2.71
C GLY A 84 -2.09 -4.56 -2.51
N ARG A 85 -2.20 -5.82 -3.00
CA ARG A 85 -1.06 -6.73 -3.00
C ARG A 85 0.07 -6.14 -3.83
N GLY A 86 1.28 -6.17 -3.29
CA GLY A 86 2.39 -5.57 -3.98
C GLY A 86 3.68 -5.63 -3.19
N THR A 87 4.71 -5.10 -3.81
CA THR A 87 6.05 -5.02 -3.24
C THR A 87 6.59 -3.62 -3.45
N GLY A 88 7.08 -3.00 -2.36
CA GLY A 88 7.83 -1.76 -2.37
C GLY A 88 9.31 -2.01 -2.23
N ILE A 89 10.12 -1.32 -3.02
CA ILE A 89 11.57 -1.41 -3.03
C ILE A 89 12.15 0.00 -2.86
N ILE A 90 13.02 0.16 -1.86
CA ILE A 90 13.76 1.40 -1.64
C ILE A 90 14.92 1.46 -2.64
N VAL A 91 14.99 2.56 -3.40
CA VAL A 91 16.04 2.84 -4.37
C VAL A 91 16.80 4.09 -3.94
N GLY A 92 18.07 3.93 -3.56
CA GLY A 92 18.85 5.02 -2.97
C GLY A 92 18.28 5.51 -1.64
N ASP A 93 18.50 6.77 -1.31
CA ASP A 93 18.21 7.31 0.03
C ASP A 93 16.86 8.00 0.18
N ARG A 94 16.15 8.22 -0.92
CA ARG A 94 14.94 9.05 -0.93
C ARG A 94 13.79 8.52 -1.77
N PHE A 95 14.00 7.41 -2.47
CA PHE A 95 13.02 6.94 -3.44
C PHE A 95 12.55 5.52 -3.11
N GLU A 96 11.25 5.27 -3.24
CA GLU A 96 10.62 3.96 -3.19
C GLU A 96 9.85 3.76 -4.48
N PHE A 97 9.95 2.57 -5.02
CA PHE A 97 9.17 2.12 -6.17
C PHE A 97 8.30 0.95 -5.75
N ASP A 98 6.99 1.05 -6.01
CA ASP A 98 6.04 0.00 -5.71
C ASP A 98 5.49 -0.60 -7.01
N PHE A 99 5.36 -1.91 -7.01
CA PHE A 99 4.60 -2.64 -7.99
C PHE A 99 3.36 -3.24 -7.31
N ILE A 100 2.18 -2.92 -7.84
CA ILE A 100 0.90 -3.40 -7.33
C ILE A 100 0.31 -4.35 -8.36
N ALA A 101 0.32 -5.64 -8.02
CA ALA A 101 -0.19 -6.69 -8.88
C ALA A 101 -1.73 -6.67 -8.94
N PRO A 102 -2.35 -7.04 -10.08
CA PRO A 102 -3.80 -7.02 -10.23
C PRO A 102 -4.48 -7.95 -9.23
N PRO A 103 -5.46 -7.48 -8.46
CA PRO A 103 -6.24 -8.32 -7.57
C PRO A 103 -7.18 -9.24 -8.38
N TYR A 104 -7.63 -10.34 -7.77
CA TYR A 104 -8.78 -11.09 -8.28
C TYR A 104 -10.04 -10.63 -7.56
N ILE A 105 -11.08 -10.29 -8.33
CA ILE A 105 -12.33 -9.71 -7.82
C ILE A 105 -13.45 -10.72 -8.09
N GLN A 106 -14.14 -11.10 -7.02
CA GLN A 106 -15.27 -12.01 -7.04
C GLN A 106 -16.55 -11.26 -6.66
N HIS A 107 -17.61 -11.50 -7.41
CA HIS A 107 -18.93 -10.89 -7.22
C HIS A 107 -19.96 -11.93 -6.80
N ASN A 108 -20.89 -11.54 -5.92
CA ASN A 108 -22.10 -12.32 -5.64
C ASN A 108 -23.31 -11.82 -6.45
N SER A 109 -23.10 -11.20 -7.58
CA SER A 109 -24.09 -10.62 -8.47
C SER A 109 -23.93 -11.15 -9.90
N ALA A 110 -24.70 -10.61 -10.85
CA ALA A 110 -24.57 -10.94 -12.26
C ALA A 110 -23.28 -10.37 -12.95
N ALA A 111 -22.45 -9.65 -12.20
CA ALA A 111 -21.16 -9.19 -12.73
C ALA A 111 -20.16 -10.36 -12.80
N ASP A 112 -19.36 -10.41 -13.88
CA ASP A 112 -18.37 -11.45 -14.07
C ASP A 112 -17.19 -11.26 -13.11
N ASP A 113 -16.71 -12.35 -12.53
CA ASP A 113 -15.47 -12.40 -11.78
C ASP A 113 -14.27 -12.14 -12.70
N GLY A 114 -13.20 -11.54 -12.16
CA GLY A 114 -12.01 -11.30 -12.98
C GLY A 114 -10.91 -10.55 -12.26
N PHE A 115 -9.86 -10.24 -13.02
CA PHE A 115 -8.74 -9.47 -12.50
C PHE A 115 -9.01 -7.96 -12.57
N GLY A 116 -8.63 -7.24 -11.53
CA GLY A 116 -8.58 -5.79 -11.50
C GLY A 116 -7.36 -5.22 -12.20
N ASP A 117 -7.06 -3.98 -11.93
CA ASP A 117 -5.97 -3.24 -12.57
C ASP A 117 -4.61 -3.49 -11.92
N THR A 118 -3.57 -3.35 -12.73
CA THR A 118 -2.17 -3.28 -12.28
C THR A 118 -1.81 -1.81 -12.05
N ALA A 119 -0.97 -1.53 -11.05
CA ALA A 119 -0.46 -0.20 -10.83
C ALA A 119 1.03 -0.18 -10.47
N ILE A 120 1.66 0.95 -10.73
CA ILE A 120 2.99 1.29 -10.24
C ILE A 120 2.90 2.57 -9.43
N LEU A 121 3.81 2.73 -8.47
CA LEU A 121 3.86 3.89 -7.63
C LEU A 121 5.32 4.27 -7.37
N GLY A 122 5.63 5.54 -7.52
CA GLY A 122 6.90 6.13 -7.12
C GLY A 122 6.68 7.04 -5.93
N LYS A 123 7.51 6.93 -4.89
CA LYS A 123 7.46 7.79 -3.72
C LYS A 123 8.80 8.47 -3.54
N LEU A 124 8.79 9.79 -3.47
CA LEU A 124 9.96 10.62 -3.22
C LEU A 124 9.86 11.24 -1.83
N ARG A 125 10.74 10.85 -0.92
CA ARG A 125 10.89 11.46 0.39
C ARG A 125 11.47 12.86 0.26
N ILE A 126 10.68 13.87 0.59
CA ILE A 126 11.07 15.29 0.52
C ILE A 126 11.90 15.66 1.77
N ALA A 127 11.36 15.32 2.95
CA ALA A 127 11.98 15.59 4.24
C ALA A 127 11.59 14.51 5.24
N SER A 128 12.50 14.15 6.13
CA SER A 128 12.20 13.24 7.23
C SER A 128 13.20 13.41 8.37
N ALA A 129 12.74 13.08 9.57
CA ALA A 129 13.59 12.95 10.74
C ALA A 129 13.06 11.83 11.63
N GLY A 130 13.95 10.99 12.16
CA GLY A 130 13.64 10.02 13.21
C GLY A 130 13.43 10.69 14.58
N ALA A 131 13.29 9.87 15.62
CA ALA A 131 12.94 10.32 16.98
C ALA A 131 13.84 11.43 17.53
N ASP A 132 15.13 11.41 17.21
CA ASP A 132 16.10 12.41 17.69
C ASP A 132 16.05 13.73 16.91
N GLY A 133 15.38 13.76 15.75
CA GLY A 133 15.35 14.89 14.82
C GLY A 133 14.00 15.52 14.58
N GLY A 134 12.97 15.20 15.38
CA GLY A 134 11.64 15.78 15.27
C GLY A 134 10.56 14.82 14.80
N ASN A 135 10.92 13.59 14.43
CA ASN A 135 10.01 12.45 14.26
C ASN A 135 8.89 12.67 13.22
N TYR A 136 9.24 13.21 12.07
CA TYR A 136 8.32 13.52 10.96
C TYR A 136 8.78 12.95 9.63
N ASP A 137 7.84 12.81 8.70
CA ASP A 137 8.12 12.46 7.30
C ASP A 137 7.20 13.21 6.35
N VAL A 138 7.72 13.59 5.17
CA VAL A 138 6.97 14.24 4.09
C VAL A 138 7.41 13.63 2.76
N ALA A 139 6.45 13.17 1.97
CA ALA A 139 6.72 12.55 0.67
C ALA A 139 5.76 13.01 -0.42
N LEU A 140 6.29 13.13 -1.63
CA LEU A 140 5.53 13.19 -2.87
C LEU A 140 5.32 11.76 -3.39
N ILE A 141 4.10 11.44 -3.76
CA ILE A 141 3.68 10.14 -4.26
C ILE A 141 3.10 10.31 -5.65
N LEU A 142 3.56 9.52 -6.60
CA LEU A 142 3.10 9.53 -7.98
C LEU A 142 2.68 8.10 -8.36
N GLY A 143 1.39 7.87 -8.51
CA GLY A 143 0.82 6.60 -8.92
C GLY A 143 0.40 6.60 -10.38
N HIS A 144 0.52 5.45 -11.05
CA HIS A 144 -0.08 5.19 -12.34
C HIS A 144 -0.80 3.85 -12.29
N CYS A 145 -2.10 3.87 -12.57
CA CYS A 145 -2.94 2.69 -12.68
C CYS A 145 -3.18 2.42 -14.16
N PHE A 146 -2.84 1.21 -14.60
CA PHE A 146 -3.07 0.72 -15.95
C PHE A 146 -4.44 0.05 -15.99
N ALA A 147 -5.28 0.42 -16.94
CA ALA A 147 -6.60 -0.17 -17.16
C ALA A 147 -6.46 -1.57 -17.79
N THR A 148 -5.96 -2.52 -17.01
CA THR A 148 -5.68 -3.91 -17.40
C THR A 148 -6.72 -4.90 -16.91
N GLY A 149 -7.72 -4.43 -16.18
CA GLY A 149 -8.77 -5.27 -15.59
C GLY A 149 -9.60 -6.01 -16.64
N SER A 150 -9.99 -7.25 -16.31
CA SER A 150 -10.84 -8.09 -17.14
C SER A 150 -12.32 -7.93 -16.75
N HIS A 151 -13.23 -8.19 -17.68
CA HIS A 151 -14.68 -8.24 -17.42
C HIS A 151 -15.25 -7.00 -16.70
N LYS A 152 -14.72 -5.79 -16.99
CA LYS A 152 -15.09 -4.53 -16.35
C LYS A 152 -14.72 -4.43 -14.86
N ASN A 153 -13.81 -5.28 -14.38
CA ASN A 153 -13.28 -5.23 -13.02
C ASN A 153 -12.17 -4.18 -12.80
N GLY A 154 -11.81 -3.45 -13.85
CA GLY A 154 -10.84 -2.37 -13.83
C GLY A 154 -11.43 -1.01 -14.24
N ALA A 155 -10.60 -0.01 -14.23
CA ALA A 155 -10.92 1.32 -14.73
C ALA A 155 -11.17 1.32 -16.24
N VAL A 156 -11.94 2.31 -16.70
CA VAL A 156 -12.28 2.47 -18.13
C VAL A 156 -11.07 2.95 -18.94
N THR A 157 -10.13 3.61 -18.30
CA THR A 157 -8.89 4.15 -18.87
C THR A 157 -7.82 4.27 -17.78
N ASP A 158 -6.57 4.33 -18.20
CA ASP A 158 -5.45 4.56 -17.29
C ASP A 158 -5.66 5.85 -16.49
N SER A 159 -5.06 5.89 -15.32
CA SER A 159 -5.10 7.09 -14.48
C SER A 159 -3.77 7.38 -13.81
N PHE A 160 -3.51 8.67 -13.58
CA PHE A 160 -2.39 9.18 -12.83
C PHE A 160 -2.88 9.71 -11.49
N SER A 161 -2.17 9.39 -10.41
CA SER A 161 -2.58 9.73 -9.05
C SER A 161 -1.43 10.39 -8.27
N PRO A 162 -1.28 11.73 -8.39
CA PRO A 162 -0.35 12.48 -7.57
C PRO A 162 -0.90 12.68 -6.16
N ALA A 163 -0.04 12.60 -5.15
CA ALA A 163 -0.38 12.93 -3.77
C ALA A 163 0.81 13.49 -3.01
N LEU A 164 0.53 14.34 -2.03
CA LEU A 164 1.46 14.76 -0.99
C LEU A 164 1.02 14.10 0.32
N ALA A 165 1.95 13.45 1.02
CA ALA A 165 1.68 12.83 2.31
C ALA A 165 2.66 13.34 3.36
N ALA A 166 2.19 13.52 4.59
CA ALA A 166 2.99 13.91 5.74
C ALA A 166 2.57 13.11 6.97
N GLY A 167 3.52 12.81 7.85
CA GLY A 167 3.28 12.13 9.10
C GLY A 167 4.15 12.69 10.22
N TYR A 168 3.63 12.65 11.43
CA TYR A 168 4.30 13.07 12.65
C TYR A 168 4.01 12.06 13.77
N ALA A 169 5.06 11.63 14.48
CA ALA A 169 4.91 10.71 15.59
C ALA A 169 5.35 11.39 16.90
N PHE A 170 4.52 11.28 17.95
CA PHE A 170 4.82 11.82 19.26
C PHE A 170 4.39 10.86 20.38
N HIS A 171 5.35 10.39 21.16
CA HIS A 171 5.16 9.44 22.25
C HIS A 171 4.44 8.15 21.78
N HIS A 172 3.16 8.02 22.12
CA HIS A 172 2.32 6.87 21.80
C HIS A 172 1.28 7.15 20.71
N PHE A 173 1.30 8.34 20.12
CA PHE A 173 0.36 8.79 19.11
C PHE A 173 1.07 9.21 17.85
N ASP A 174 0.45 8.91 16.72
CA ASP A 174 0.92 9.32 15.42
C ASP A 174 -0.24 9.91 14.63
N VAL A 175 0.08 10.91 13.80
CA VAL A 175 -0.87 11.53 12.89
C VAL A 175 -0.26 11.52 11.49
N ILE A 176 -1.04 11.05 10.52
CA ILE A 176 -0.65 11.03 9.11
C ILE A 176 -1.75 11.70 8.32
N SER A 177 -1.40 12.50 7.33
CA SER A 177 -2.37 13.08 6.40
C SER A 177 -1.83 13.00 4.97
N SER A 178 -2.72 12.81 4.01
CA SER A 178 -2.39 12.87 2.60
C SER A 178 -3.47 13.60 1.81
N LEU A 179 -3.02 14.41 0.86
CA LEU A 179 -3.86 15.08 -0.12
C LEU A 179 -3.40 14.69 -1.51
N GLY A 180 -4.30 14.20 -2.33
CA GLY A 180 -3.99 13.75 -3.68
C GLY A 180 -5.19 13.79 -4.60
N GLY A 181 -5.05 13.19 -5.76
CA GLY A 181 -6.14 13.12 -6.73
C GLY A 181 -5.97 11.98 -7.72
N THR A 182 -7.03 11.70 -8.47
CA THR A 182 -7.01 10.74 -9.58
C THR A 182 -7.36 11.48 -10.88
N LEU A 183 -6.47 11.38 -11.84
CA LEU A 183 -6.53 12.07 -13.15
C LEU A 183 -6.58 10.99 -14.24
N PRO A 184 -7.76 10.63 -14.77
CA PRO A 184 -7.88 9.72 -15.91
C PRO A 184 -7.19 10.27 -17.16
N SER A 185 -6.53 9.40 -17.93
CA SER A 185 -5.85 9.75 -19.18
C SER A 185 -6.82 10.01 -20.34
N GLY A 186 -8.09 9.60 -20.20
CA GLY A 186 -9.15 9.79 -21.18
C GLY A 186 -10.53 9.50 -20.60
N LYS A 187 -11.57 9.59 -21.45
CA LYS A 187 -12.98 9.28 -21.08
C LYS A 187 -13.45 9.99 -19.79
N ILE A 188 -13.03 11.22 -19.59
CA ILE A 188 -13.27 12.00 -18.35
C ILE A 188 -14.77 12.15 -18.07
N ALA A 189 -15.61 12.24 -19.12
CA ALA A 189 -17.06 12.31 -18.98
C ALA A 189 -17.68 11.04 -18.34
N ALA A 190 -17.01 9.89 -18.46
CA ALA A 190 -17.46 8.64 -17.84
C ALA A 190 -16.83 8.43 -16.46
N GLN A 191 -15.51 8.58 -16.37
CA GLN A 191 -14.76 8.23 -15.15
C GLN A 191 -14.70 9.37 -14.13
N GLY A 192 -14.68 10.64 -14.58
CA GLY A 192 -14.49 11.80 -13.71
C GLY A 192 -13.06 11.89 -13.14
N ARG A 193 -12.84 12.91 -12.34
CA ARG A 193 -11.63 13.13 -11.55
C ARG A 193 -11.99 13.07 -10.08
N SER A 194 -11.01 12.89 -9.20
CA SER A 194 -11.27 13.02 -7.77
C SER A 194 -10.12 13.74 -7.07
N ILE A 195 -10.46 14.39 -5.97
CA ILE A 195 -9.50 14.88 -4.98
C ILE A 195 -9.75 14.08 -3.72
N ALA A 196 -8.71 13.46 -3.17
CA ALA A 196 -8.79 12.66 -1.96
C ALA A 196 -8.00 13.33 -0.83
N TRP A 197 -8.61 13.41 0.33
CA TRP A 197 -7.96 13.84 1.55
C TRP A 197 -8.14 12.77 2.63
N ASN A 198 -7.03 12.24 3.10
CA ASN A 198 -7.01 11.22 4.14
C ASN A 198 -6.32 11.75 5.39
N THR A 199 -6.85 11.40 6.54
CA THR A 199 -6.24 11.67 7.84
C THR A 199 -6.29 10.40 8.68
N VAL A 200 -5.18 10.10 9.34
CA VAL A 200 -4.99 8.89 10.15
C VAL A 200 -4.53 9.31 11.53
N SER A 201 -5.12 8.74 12.54
CA SER A 201 -4.67 8.83 13.93
C SER A 201 -4.35 7.42 14.41
N GLN A 202 -3.13 7.20 14.88
CA GLN A 202 -2.68 5.91 15.40
C GLN A 202 -2.29 6.03 16.87
N ALA A 203 -2.47 4.93 17.60
CA ALA A 203 -2.00 4.82 18.97
C ALA A 203 -1.39 3.43 19.20
N HIS A 204 -0.16 3.38 19.73
CA HIS A 204 0.41 2.12 20.15
C HIS A 204 0.29 1.95 21.68
N ILE A 205 -0.44 0.92 22.09
CA ILE A 205 -0.71 0.64 23.50
C ILE A 205 0.36 -0.28 24.09
N LYS A 206 0.92 -1.15 23.23
CA LYS A 206 2.01 -2.09 23.57
C LYS A 206 2.97 -2.16 22.38
N PRO A 207 4.21 -2.62 22.55
CA PRO A 207 5.20 -2.69 21.46
C PRO A 207 4.74 -3.47 20.22
N HIS A 208 3.70 -4.29 20.35
CA HIS A 208 3.19 -5.17 19.30
C HIS A 208 1.75 -4.85 18.88
N VAL A 209 1.04 -3.94 19.54
CA VAL A 209 -0.39 -3.67 19.31
C VAL A 209 -0.60 -2.20 19.02
N TRP A 210 -1.19 -1.93 17.86
CA TRP A 210 -1.54 -0.60 17.39
C TRP A 210 -3.02 -0.54 17.08
N PHE A 211 -3.62 0.60 17.36
CA PHE A 211 -4.96 0.95 16.92
C PHE A 211 -4.89 2.16 16.02
N GLU A 212 -5.83 2.22 15.09
CA GLU A 212 -5.91 3.26 14.09
C GLU A 212 -7.36 3.67 13.85
N ILE A 213 -7.55 4.94 13.56
CA ILE A 213 -8.77 5.47 12.96
C ILE A 213 -8.34 6.31 11.78
N GLU A 214 -8.81 5.94 10.59
CA GLU A 214 -8.64 6.72 9.39
C GLU A 214 -9.94 7.43 9.01
N ASN A 215 -9.81 8.63 8.45
CA ASN A 215 -10.87 9.35 7.75
C ASN A 215 -10.44 9.51 6.29
N ASN A 216 -11.23 8.95 5.37
CA ASN A 216 -10.91 8.91 3.95
C ASN A 216 -12.01 9.65 3.17
N ALA A 217 -11.74 10.89 2.77
CA ALA A 217 -12.65 11.73 2.01
C ALA A 217 -12.25 11.78 0.53
N ALA A 218 -13.22 11.70 -0.38
CA ALA A 218 -13.03 11.90 -1.80
C ALA A 218 -14.11 12.84 -2.38
N PHE A 219 -13.66 13.83 -3.14
CA PHE A 219 -14.49 14.81 -3.84
C PHE A 219 -14.41 14.52 -5.33
N PHE A 220 -15.55 14.34 -5.98
CA PHE A 220 -15.61 13.99 -7.39
C PHE A 220 -15.88 15.23 -8.25
N VAL A 221 -15.14 15.33 -9.36
CA VAL A 221 -15.21 16.44 -10.32
C VAL A 221 -15.37 15.87 -11.71
N GLY A 222 -16.50 16.14 -12.34
CA GLY A 222 -16.88 15.57 -13.63
C GLY A 222 -17.28 14.09 -13.52
N GLY A 223 -17.66 13.51 -14.65
CA GLY A 223 -18.12 12.13 -14.72
C GLY A 223 -19.51 11.91 -14.10
N SER A 224 -19.84 10.63 -13.86
CA SER A 224 -21.14 10.23 -13.29
C SER A 224 -21.35 10.65 -11.84
N HIS A 225 -20.28 11.03 -11.14
CA HIS A 225 -20.32 11.42 -9.72
C HIS A 225 -20.01 12.90 -9.49
N ASP A 226 -20.11 13.73 -10.53
CA ASP A 226 -19.78 15.16 -10.43
C ASP A 226 -20.47 15.85 -9.26
N GLY A 227 -19.71 16.67 -8.52
CA GLY A 227 -20.16 17.42 -7.33
C GLY A 227 -20.47 16.57 -6.10
N LYS A 228 -20.26 15.24 -6.13
CA LYS A 228 -20.48 14.36 -4.98
C LYS A 228 -19.25 14.30 -4.11
N MET A 229 -19.48 14.03 -2.82
CA MET A 229 -18.45 13.74 -1.83
C MET A 229 -18.73 12.38 -1.19
N GLN A 230 -17.71 11.56 -1.08
CA GLN A 230 -17.73 10.30 -0.37
C GLN A 230 -16.78 10.39 0.84
N ASN A 231 -17.20 9.86 1.98
CA ASN A 231 -16.36 9.78 3.17
C ASN A 231 -16.53 8.44 3.87
N PHE A 232 -15.40 7.88 4.32
CA PHE A 232 -15.33 6.67 5.12
C PHE A 232 -14.54 6.94 6.40
N VAL A 233 -14.98 6.30 7.48
CA VAL A 233 -14.22 6.17 8.72
C VAL A 233 -13.80 4.71 8.86
N THR A 234 -12.52 4.48 9.15
CA THR A 234 -11.92 3.14 9.16
C THR A 234 -11.22 2.90 10.50
N PRO A 235 -11.92 2.33 11.52
CA PRO A 235 -11.25 1.76 12.67
C PRO A 235 -10.47 0.51 12.26
N ALA A 236 -9.21 0.41 12.73
CA ALA A 236 -8.33 -0.73 12.45
C ALA A 236 -7.44 -1.09 13.64
N ALA A 237 -6.97 -2.33 13.64
CA ALA A 237 -6.01 -2.83 14.61
C ALA A 237 -4.89 -3.58 13.90
N PHE A 238 -3.67 -3.49 14.47
CA PHE A 238 -2.47 -4.10 13.93
C PHE A 238 -1.75 -4.89 15.02
N TYR A 239 -1.22 -6.03 14.63
CA TYR A 239 -0.37 -6.84 15.47
C TYR A 239 0.98 -7.09 14.80
N VAL A 240 2.05 -6.61 15.43
CA VAL A 240 3.42 -6.75 14.94
C VAL A 240 4.04 -8.02 15.50
N ILE A 241 4.33 -8.98 14.62
CA ILE A 241 4.95 -10.26 14.96
C ILE A 241 6.46 -10.10 14.87
N ARG A 242 7.12 -10.03 16.03
CA ARG A 242 8.57 -9.94 16.13
C ARG A 242 9.07 -10.89 17.22
N ARG A 243 9.83 -11.90 16.84
CA ARG A 243 10.41 -12.82 17.84
C ARG A 243 11.60 -12.16 18.54
N LYS A 244 11.66 -12.33 19.88
CA LYS A 244 12.71 -11.79 20.74
C LYS A 244 14.14 -12.15 20.31
N ASN A 245 14.33 -13.32 19.68
CA ASN A 245 15.63 -13.86 19.24
C ASN A 245 15.83 -13.73 17.72
N TRP A 246 15.00 -13.00 17.01
CA TRP A 246 15.21 -12.80 15.57
C TRP A 246 16.44 -11.94 15.36
N LYS A 247 17.36 -12.49 14.57
CA LYS A 247 18.50 -11.72 14.10
C LYS A 247 17.96 -10.53 13.28
N PRO A 248 18.67 -9.41 13.31
CA PRO A 248 18.27 -8.22 12.58
C PRO A 248 17.93 -8.40 11.07
N LYS A 249 18.38 -9.48 10.45
CA LYS A 249 18.13 -9.81 9.04
C LYS A 249 16.77 -10.47 8.76
N HIS A 250 15.99 -10.78 9.80
CA HIS A 250 14.67 -11.38 9.61
C HIS A 250 13.61 -10.30 9.36
N PRO A 251 12.66 -10.55 8.45
CA PRO A 251 11.56 -9.63 8.21
C PRO A 251 10.66 -9.51 9.44
N THR A 252 10.01 -8.36 9.57
CA THR A 252 8.94 -8.13 10.54
C THR A 252 7.61 -8.41 9.85
N TYR A 253 6.75 -9.22 10.46
CA TYR A 253 5.41 -9.47 9.96
C TYR A 253 4.40 -8.61 10.71
N ILE A 254 3.42 -8.07 9.98
CA ILE A 254 2.31 -7.31 10.54
C ILE A 254 1.03 -7.95 10.02
N VAL A 255 0.16 -8.35 10.94
CA VAL A 255 -1.21 -8.75 10.63
C VAL A 255 -2.11 -7.63 11.08
N ASN A 256 -3.00 -7.21 10.22
CA ASN A 256 -3.93 -6.14 10.54
C ASN A 256 -5.32 -6.39 9.94
N GLY A 257 -6.29 -5.66 10.45
CA GLY A 257 -7.64 -5.65 9.93
C GLY A 257 -8.40 -4.44 10.41
N GLY A 258 -9.35 -4.00 9.59
CA GLY A 258 -10.20 -2.86 9.87
C GLY A 258 -11.46 -2.88 9.01
N MET A 259 -12.38 -1.99 9.31
CA MET A 259 -13.62 -1.86 8.57
C MET A 259 -13.84 -0.42 8.13
N GLN A 260 -13.85 -0.17 6.81
CA GLN A 260 -14.29 1.11 6.27
C GLN A 260 -15.82 1.20 6.38
N ILE A 261 -16.31 2.26 6.98
CA ILE A 261 -17.74 2.52 7.19
C ILE A 261 -18.08 3.84 6.51
N ALA A 262 -19.05 3.82 5.59
CA ALA A 262 -19.51 5.03 4.91
C ALA A 262 -20.19 5.98 5.90
N THR A 263 -19.81 7.25 5.88
CA THR A 263 -20.34 8.31 6.74
C THR A 263 -20.98 9.46 5.97
N SER A 264 -20.87 9.43 4.63
CA SER A 264 -21.50 10.42 3.73
C SER A 264 -22.77 9.85 3.09
N GLY A 265 -23.66 10.73 2.64
CA GLY A 265 -24.89 10.34 1.94
C GLY A 265 -24.63 9.66 0.59
N PHE A 266 -23.58 10.06 -0.14
CA PHE A 266 -23.09 9.36 -1.32
C PHE A 266 -21.91 8.48 -0.95
N HIS A 267 -21.96 7.22 -1.34
CA HIS A 267 -20.88 6.24 -1.16
C HIS A 267 -21.03 5.10 -2.16
N THR A 268 -19.91 4.48 -2.54
CA THR A 268 -19.86 3.37 -3.50
C THR A 268 -20.17 2.01 -2.84
N TYR A 269 -19.96 1.90 -1.54
CA TYR A 269 -20.33 0.75 -0.71
C TYR A 269 -20.61 1.23 0.72
N ASN A 270 -21.42 0.49 1.49
CA ASN A 270 -21.77 0.84 2.87
C ASN A 270 -20.59 0.60 3.82
N HIS A 271 -20.00 -0.56 3.70
CA HIS A 271 -18.80 -0.94 4.47
C HIS A 271 -17.93 -1.92 3.70
N ASN A 272 -16.68 -1.98 4.09
CA ASN A 272 -15.65 -2.82 3.49
C ASN A 272 -14.75 -3.37 4.60
N LEU A 273 -14.82 -4.68 4.85
CA LEU A 273 -13.94 -5.36 5.78
C LEU A 273 -12.61 -5.62 5.07
N ILE A 274 -11.51 -5.17 5.67
CA ILE A 274 -10.15 -5.34 5.13
C ILE A 274 -9.32 -6.14 6.12
N THR A 275 -8.61 -7.14 5.62
CA THR A 275 -7.59 -7.88 6.35
C THR A 275 -6.30 -7.89 5.55
N GLU A 276 -5.18 -7.73 6.19
CA GLU A 276 -3.88 -7.63 5.50
C GLU A 276 -2.78 -8.37 6.26
N LEU A 277 -1.90 -9.03 5.51
CA LEU A 277 -0.60 -9.50 5.95
C LEU A 277 0.49 -8.68 5.25
N ARG A 278 1.37 -8.08 6.02
CA ARG A 278 2.50 -7.29 5.54
C ARG A 278 3.80 -7.84 6.08
N MET A 279 4.81 -7.91 5.23
CA MET A 279 6.17 -8.31 5.57
C MET A 279 7.10 -7.13 5.27
N LEU A 280 7.81 -6.65 6.30
CA LEU A 280 8.80 -5.56 6.20
C LEU A 280 10.21 -6.15 6.27
N PHE A 281 11.11 -5.64 5.41
CA PHE A 281 12.50 -6.10 5.30
C PHE A 281 13.49 -5.14 5.92
#